data_a806d57c0ef8c74d9431c8ae7264cada
#
_entry.id   a806d57c0ef8c74d9431c8ae7264cada
#
_cell.length_a   1.000
_cell.length_b   1.000
_cell.length_c   1.000
_cell.angle_alpha   90.00
_cell.angle_beta   90.00
_cell.angle_gamma   90.00
#
_symmetry.space_group_name_H-M   'P 1'
#
loop_
_entity.id
_entity.type
_entity.pdbx_description
1 polymer ?
#
loop_
_entity_poly.entity_id
_entity_poly.type
_entity_poly.pdbx_seq_one_letter_code
_entity_poly.pdbx_strand_id
1 'polypeptide(L)'
;MIEGHGDDSYKFERPITANFSSNVYNRVDLSGLQAHLCSCISGISSYPEPEPYTLEGRLAEKYHLTAASVCVTNGATEAIYLIAQTFRGTNTAIFQPTFSEYADACRMHGHRVTSLYKLPTAETNYLLPPDIRMLWLCNPNNPTGTVIEKAYLKELITRNPQVCFVIDQSYEFFTVQPL
;
A
#
# COMPACT_ATOMS: atom_id res chain seq x y z
N MET A 1 -15.90 -11.42 1.06
CA MET A 1 -16.45 -10.05 1.05
C MET A 1 -15.63 -9.26 2.04
N ILE A 2 -15.14 -8.20 1.60
CA ILE A 2 -14.37 -7.26 2.38
C ILE A 2 -15.31 -6.58 3.37
N GLU A 3 -15.12 -6.83 4.65
CA GLU A 3 -15.91 -6.17 5.68
C GLU A 3 -15.34 -4.79 5.94
N GLY A 4 -16.15 -3.75 5.64
CA GLY A 4 -16.02 -2.39 6.16
C GLY A 4 -14.68 -1.68 6.00
N HIS A 5 -14.58 -0.81 4.99
CA HIS A 5 -13.40 0.07 4.83
C HIS A 5 -13.44 1.35 5.68
N GLY A 6 -14.42 1.52 6.53
CA GLY A 6 -14.68 2.79 7.19
C GLY A 6 -15.31 3.83 6.25
N ASP A 7 -15.58 5.02 6.80
CA ASP A 7 -16.25 6.14 6.13
C ASP A 7 -17.64 5.80 5.54
N ASP A 8 -18.32 4.87 6.18
CA ASP A 8 -19.66 4.39 5.84
C ASP A 8 -20.76 5.40 6.25
N SER A 9 -20.51 6.70 6.10
CA SER A 9 -21.42 7.78 6.53
C SER A 9 -22.82 7.64 5.95
N TYR A 10 -22.94 7.07 4.75
CA TYR A 10 -24.21 6.80 4.06
C TYR A 10 -25.10 5.74 4.77
N LYS A 11 -24.54 5.00 5.72
CA LYS A 11 -25.31 4.02 6.52
C LYS A 11 -26.05 4.62 7.70
N PHE A 12 -25.79 5.91 8.01
CA PHE A 12 -26.33 6.57 9.19
C PHE A 12 -27.31 7.67 8.78
N GLU A 13 -28.52 7.65 9.38
CA GLU A 13 -29.54 8.68 9.15
C GLU A 13 -29.26 10.00 9.86
N ARG A 14 -28.37 9.99 10.86
CA ARG A 14 -28.01 11.18 11.66
C ARG A 14 -26.66 11.75 11.22
N PRO A 15 -26.48 13.07 11.30
CA PRO A 15 -25.18 13.70 11.04
C PRO A 15 -24.11 13.10 11.95
N ILE A 16 -22.98 12.72 11.35
CA ILE A 16 -21.82 12.22 12.07
C ILE A 16 -21.06 13.43 12.62
N THR A 17 -20.96 13.53 13.96
CA THR A 17 -20.24 14.63 14.64
C THR A 17 -18.74 14.37 14.76
N ALA A 18 -18.32 13.11 14.81
CA ALA A 18 -16.93 12.69 14.84
C ALA A 18 -16.74 11.38 14.08
N ASN A 19 -15.87 11.39 13.07
CA ASN A 19 -15.56 10.21 12.26
C ASN A 19 -14.15 9.72 12.61
N PHE A 20 -14.06 8.51 13.18
CA PHE A 20 -12.82 7.80 13.50
C PHE A 20 -12.62 6.55 12.64
N SER A 21 -13.45 6.35 11.61
CA SER A 21 -13.42 5.17 10.75
C SER A 21 -12.61 5.35 9.47
N SER A 22 -12.08 6.56 9.24
CA SER A 22 -11.33 6.90 8.03
C SER A 22 -10.11 7.75 8.40
N ASN A 23 -9.01 7.57 7.67
CA ASN A 23 -7.79 8.35 7.79
C ASN A 23 -7.75 9.56 6.85
N VAL A 24 -8.90 9.93 6.25
CA VAL A 24 -8.98 11.10 5.38
C VAL A 24 -8.84 12.37 6.19
N TYR A 25 -7.81 13.17 5.87
CA TYR A 25 -7.61 14.48 6.49
C TYR A 25 -8.47 15.53 5.78
N ASN A 26 -9.58 15.92 6.40
CA ASN A 26 -10.59 16.80 5.83
C ASN A 26 -10.33 18.31 6.04
N ARG A 27 -9.19 18.68 6.65
CA ARG A 27 -8.83 20.10 6.93
C ARG A 27 -7.81 20.68 5.97
N VAL A 28 -7.45 19.93 4.94
CA VAL A 28 -6.53 20.40 3.89
C VAL A 28 -7.24 21.42 3.00
N ASP A 29 -6.57 22.53 2.69
CA ASP A 29 -7.03 23.46 1.66
C ASP A 29 -6.82 22.83 0.28
N LEU A 30 -7.92 22.49 -0.38
CA LEU A 30 -7.93 21.86 -1.70
C LEU A 30 -8.20 22.88 -2.83
N SER A 31 -8.29 24.19 -2.53
CA SER A 31 -8.66 25.23 -3.52
C SER A 31 -7.76 25.23 -4.75
N GLY A 32 -6.45 25.11 -4.56
CA GLY A 32 -5.47 25.02 -5.65
C GLY A 32 -5.66 23.78 -6.53
N LEU A 33 -5.89 22.63 -5.91
CA LEU A 33 -6.17 21.40 -6.64
C LEU A 33 -7.49 21.47 -7.41
N GLN A 34 -8.54 22.02 -6.79
CA GLN A 34 -9.84 22.21 -7.43
C GLN A 34 -9.73 23.13 -8.64
N ALA A 35 -9.03 24.27 -8.53
CA ALA A 35 -8.81 25.18 -9.63
C ALA A 35 -8.04 24.51 -10.78
N HIS A 36 -7.02 23.73 -10.46
CA HIS A 36 -6.27 22.97 -11.47
C HIS A 36 -7.16 21.94 -12.18
N LEU A 37 -7.93 21.14 -11.46
CA LEU A 37 -8.86 20.17 -12.05
C LEU A 37 -9.89 20.85 -12.96
N CYS A 38 -10.45 21.98 -12.54
CA CYS A 38 -11.36 22.78 -13.37
C CYS A 38 -10.69 23.26 -14.66
N SER A 39 -9.43 23.65 -14.62
CA SER A 39 -8.70 24.08 -15.83
C SER A 39 -8.43 22.95 -16.81
N CYS A 40 -8.41 21.70 -16.33
CA CYS A 40 -8.16 20.50 -17.14
C CYS A 40 -9.46 19.80 -17.61
N ILE A 41 -10.64 20.33 -17.27
CA ILE A 41 -11.91 19.66 -17.50
C ILE A 41 -12.20 19.36 -18.98
N SER A 42 -11.68 20.17 -19.90
CA SER A 42 -11.82 19.94 -21.35
C SER A 42 -11.19 18.60 -21.80
N GLY A 43 -10.24 18.07 -21.04
CA GLY A 43 -9.59 16.78 -21.33
C GLY A 43 -10.55 15.59 -21.29
N ILE A 44 -11.73 15.70 -20.62
CA ILE A 44 -12.73 14.62 -20.57
C ILE A 44 -13.36 14.29 -21.93
N SER A 45 -13.21 15.15 -22.93
CA SER A 45 -13.72 14.92 -24.28
C SER A 45 -12.83 14.00 -25.12
N SER A 46 -11.68 13.60 -24.62
CA SER A 46 -10.72 12.75 -25.32
C SER A 46 -10.45 11.46 -24.53
N TYR A 47 -10.12 10.39 -25.25
CA TYR A 47 -9.60 9.19 -24.57
C TYR A 47 -8.26 9.50 -23.87
N PRO A 48 -8.05 8.96 -22.68
CA PRO A 48 -6.73 9.02 -22.04
C PRO A 48 -5.71 8.16 -22.81
N GLU A 49 -4.44 8.28 -22.44
CA GLU A 49 -3.43 7.32 -22.88
C GLU A 49 -3.89 5.90 -22.55
N PRO A 50 -3.69 4.89 -23.45
CA PRO A 50 -4.07 3.49 -23.18
C PRO A 50 -3.44 2.92 -21.92
N GLU A 51 -2.22 3.35 -21.63
CA GLU A 51 -1.50 3.14 -20.38
C GLU A 51 -0.90 4.48 -19.94
N PRO A 52 -0.66 4.72 -18.64
CA PRO A 52 -0.27 6.03 -18.13
C PRO A 52 1.22 6.34 -18.35
N TYR A 53 1.75 6.17 -19.56
CA TYR A 53 3.17 6.31 -19.90
C TYR A 53 3.77 7.65 -19.47
N THR A 54 3.03 8.73 -19.66
CA THR A 54 3.49 10.08 -19.27
C THR A 54 3.68 10.19 -17.76
N LEU A 55 2.75 9.65 -16.97
CA LEU A 55 2.82 9.69 -15.51
C LEU A 55 3.91 8.74 -14.98
N GLU A 56 4.01 7.54 -15.53
CA GLU A 56 5.07 6.57 -15.19
C GLU A 56 6.46 7.14 -15.47
N GLY A 57 6.65 7.80 -16.61
CA GLY A 57 7.90 8.47 -16.94
C GLY A 57 8.27 9.57 -15.94
N ARG A 58 7.32 10.43 -15.56
CA ARG A 58 7.54 11.48 -14.55
C ARG A 58 7.86 10.92 -13.16
N LEU A 59 7.19 9.83 -12.77
CA LEU A 59 7.48 9.16 -11.50
C LEU A 59 8.86 8.51 -11.53
N ALA A 60 9.22 7.84 -12.62
CA ALA A 60 10.52 7.25 -12.79
C ALA A 60 11.64 8.30 -12.68
N GLU A 61 11.50 9.44 -13.33
CA GLU A 61 12.43 10.56 -13.23
C GLU A 61 12.54 11.07 -11.79
N LYS A 62 11.40 11.32 -11.14
CA LYS A 62 11.35 11.81 -9.75
C LYS A 62 12.06 10.89 -8.76
N TYR A 63 11.92 9.58 -8.93
CA TYR A 63 12.48 8.57 -8.02
C TYR A 63 13.79 7.94 -8.52
N HIS A 64 14.36 8.46 -9.62
CA HIS A 64 15.59 7.94 -10.24
C HIS A 64 15.50 6.44 -10.59
N LEU A 65 14.34 6.03 -11.13
CA LEU A 65 14.05 4.68 -11.58
C LEU A 65 13.98 4.63 -13.11
N THR A 66 13.92 3.42 -13.66
CA THR A 66 13.52 3.22 -15.07
C THR A 66 11.99 3.22 -15.18
N ALA A 67 11.43 3.71 -16.28
CA ALA A 67 9.98 3.68 -16.50
C ALA A 67 9.41 2.25 -16.42
N ALA A 68 10.14 1.25 -16.86
CA ALA A 68 9.76 -0.16 -16.75
C ALA A 68 9.64 -0.69 -15.31
N SER A 69 10.13 0.06 -14.33
CA SER A 69 10.04 -0.28 -12.89
C SER A 69 8.88 0.44 -12.20
N VAL A 70 8.09 1.22 -12.93
CA VAL A 70 6.95 1.96 -12.40
C VAL A 70 5.68 1.44 -13.04
N CYS A 71 4.67 1.20 -12.22
CA CYS A 71 3.33 0.83 -12.67
C CYS A 71 2.31 1.71 -11.95
N VAL A 72 1.58 2.48 -12.70
CA VAL A 72 0.50 3.32 -12.18
C VAL A 72 -0.80 2.54 -12.18
N THR A 73 -1.51 2.57 -11.06
CA THR A 73 -2.78 1.85 -10.86
C THR A 73 -3.87 2.79 -10.38
N ASN A 74 -5.10 2.32 -10.42
CA ASN A 74 -6.26 3.04 -9.89
C ASN A 74 -6.30 2.94 -8.35
N GLY A 75 -5.31 3.56 -7.71
CA GLY A 75 -5.07 3.52 -6.27
C GLY A 75 -4.29 2.29 -5.80
N ALA A 76 -3.87 2.33 -4.53
CA ALA A 76 -3.06 1.27 -3.92
C ALA A 76 -3.81 -0.07 -3.86
N THR A 77 -5.12 -0.06 -3.72
CA THR A 77 -5.91 -1.30 -3.66
C THR A 77 -5.77 -2.11 -4.97
N GLU A 78 -5.86 -1.48 -6.13
CA GLU A 78 -5.62 -2.19 -7.39
C GLU A 78 -4.21 -2.78 -7.44
N ALA A 79 -3.19 -2.01 -7.04
CA ALA A 79 -1.81 -2.52 -6.98
C ALA A 79 -1.69 -3.76 -6.08
N ILE A 80 -2.35 -3.76 -4.91
CA ILE A 80 -2.36 -4.89 -3.99
C ILE A 80 -2.91 -6.16 -4.66
N TYR A 81 -4.06 -6.03 -5.35
CA TYR A 81 -4.68 -7.19 -6.02
C TYR A 81 -3.86 -7.67 -7.22
N LEU A 82 -3.28 -6.77 -8.01
CA LEU A 82 -2.41 -7.13 -9.14
C LEU A 82 -1.13 -7.84 -8.68
N ILE A 83 -0.52 -7.37 -7.59
CA ILE A 83 0.65 -8.04 -7.00
C ILE A 83 0.27 -9.43 -6.51
N ALA A 84 -0.83 -9.56 -5.75
CA ALA A 84 -1.30 -10.85 -5.26
C ALA A 84 -1.63 -11.79 -6.43
N GLN A 85 -2.23 -11.30 -7.51
CA GLN A 85 -2.51 -12.08 -8.72
C GLN A 85 -1.22 -12.57 -9.39
N THR A 86 -0.23 -11.70 -9.51
CA THR A 86 1.07 -12.03 -10.14
C THR A 86 1.78 -13.16 -9.41
N PHE A 87 1.72 -13.16 -8.08
CA PHE A 87 2.34 -14.17 -7.22
C PHE A 87 1.37 -15.24 -6.71
N ARG A 88 0.30 -15.50 -7.43
CA ARG A 88 -0.76 -16.45 -7.02
C ARG A 88 -0.21 -17.78 -6.52
N GLY A 89 -0.87 -18.32 -5.49
CA GLY A 89 -0.52 -19.63 -4.91
C GLY A 89 0.72 -19.61 -4.01
N THR A 90 1.30 -18.45 -3.76
CA THR A 90 2.53 -18.30 -2.97
C THR A 90 2.26 -18.44 -1.46
N ASN A 91 3.23 -18.93 -0.71
CA ASN A 91 3.23 -18.86 0.75
C ASN A 91 3.61 -17.45 1.18
N THR A 92 2.64 -16.76 1.74
CA THR A 92 2.74 -15.32 2.03
C THR A 92 2.60 -15.06 3.51
N ALA A 93 3.53 -14.31 4.08
CA ALA A 93 3.41 -13.76 5.42
C ALA A 93 2.84 -12.34 5.36
N ILE A 94 2.03 -11.98 6.36
CA ILE A 94 1.50 -10.63 6.54
C ILE A 94 1.77 -10.22 7.98
N PHE A 95 2.46 -9.10 8.16
CA PHE A 95 2.72 -8.56 9.50
C PHE A 95 1.46 -7.87 10.03
N GLN A 96 0.96 -8.34 11.18
CA GLN A 96 -0.30 -7.95 11.78
C GLN A 96 -0.12 -7.19 13.10
N PRO A 97 -1.08 -6.33 13.49
CA PRO A 97 -2.27 -5.93 12.74
C PRO A 97 -1.94 -4.96 11.61
N THR A 98 -2.62 -5.10 10.47
CA THR A 98 -2.41 -4.22 9.32
C THR A 98 -3.67 -4.11 8.45
N PHE A 99 -3.58 -3.43 7.31
CA PHE A 99 -4.68 -3.25 6.37
C PHE A 99 -5.18 -4.59 5.83
N SER A 100 -6.50 -4.80 5.91
CA SER A 100 -7.14 -6.09 5.61
C SER A 100 -6.99 -6.55 4.17
N GLU A 101 -6.88 -5.61 3.22
CA GLU A 101 -6.81 -5.91 1.79
C GLU A 101 -5.65 -6.82 1.40
N TYR A 102 -4.53 -6.77 2.12
CA TYR A 102 -3.42 -7.68 1.82
C TYR A 102 -3.82 -9.14 1.98
N ALA A 103 -4.53 -9.45 3.08
CA ALA A 103 -4.98 -10.81 3.35
C ALA A 103 -6.09 -11.23 2.37
N ASP A 104 -7.01 -10.32 2.05
CA ASP A 104 -8.13 -10.61 1.16
C ASP A 104 -7.67 -10.83 -0.28
N ALA A 105 -6.79 -9.97 -0.79
CA ALA A 105 -6.18 -10.14 -2.11
C ALA A 105 -5.38 -11.46 -2.20
N CYS A 106 -4.56 -11.75 -1.18
CA CYS A 106 -3.79 -12.99 -1.13
C CYS A 106 -4.70 -14.22 -1.13
N ARG A 107 -5.75 -14.24 -0.29
CA ARG A 107 -6.71 -15.37 -0.24
C ARG A 107 -7.46 -15.54 -1.54
N MET A 108 -7.90 -14.44 -2.16
CA MET A 108 -8.59 -14.46 -3.45
C MET A 108 -7.75 -15.11 -4.55
N HIS A 109 -6.44 -14.92 -4.52
CA HIS A 109 -5.49 -15.48 -5.48
C HIS A 109 -4.80 -16.77 -5.02
N GLY A 110 -5.38 -17.45 -4.00
CA GLY A 110 -4.97 -18.79 -3.57
C GLY A 110 -3.66 -18.85 -2.79
N HIS A 111 -3.20 -17.73 -2.20
CA HIS A 111 -2.03 -17.76 -1.33
C HIS A 111 -2.31 -18.52 -0.03
N ARG A 112 -1.29 -19.16 0.50
CA ARG A 112 -1.28 -19.64 1.90
C ARG A 112 -0.82 -18.49 2.79
N VAL A 113 -1.78 -17.87 3.50
CA VAL A 113 -1.51 -16.69 4.31
C VAL A 113 -1.13 -17.07 5.72
N THR A 114 0.03 -16.61 6.18
CA THR A 114 0.53 -16.72 7.56
C THR A 114 0.57 -15.33 8.19
N SER A 115 -0.15 -15.16 9.31
CA SER A 115 -0.08 -13.91 10.09
C SER A 115 1.14 -13.93 11.01
N LEU A 116 1.95 -12.86 10.93
CA LEU A 116 3.08 -12.62 11.82
C LEU A 116 2.74 -11.47 12.76
N TYR A 117 2.79 -11.71 14.05
CA TYR A 117 2.56 -10.67 15.08
C TYR A 117 3.85 -10.08 15.64
N LYS A 118 4.97 -10.71 15.29
CA LYS A 118 6.31 -10.22 15.58
C LYS A 118 7.18 -10.44 14.35
N LEU A 119 7.93 -9.43 13.96
CA LEU A 119 8.97 -9.58 12.95
C LEU A 119 10.21 -10.26 13.57
N PRO A 120 10.97 -11.03 12.77
CA PRO A 120 12.22 -11.60 13.21
C PRO A 120 13.18 -10.53 13.76
N THR A 121 13.95 -10.86 14.80
CA THR A 121 14.90 -9.96 15.45
C THR A 121 16.34 -10.43 15.23
N ALA A 122 17.28 -9.70 15.76
CA ALA A 122 18.70 -10.10 15.78
C ALA A 122 18.91 -11.47 16.46
N GLU A 123 18.08 -11.82 17.47
CA GLU A 123 18.11 -13.12 18.15
C GLU A 123 17.74 -14.28 17.22
N THR A 124 16.89 -14.02 16.25
CA THR A 124 16.46 -15.00 15.21
C THR A 124 17.26 -14.86 13.92
N ASN A 125 18.35 -14.09 13.89
CA ASN A 125 19.13 -13.74 12.71
C ASN A 125 18.26 -13.12 11.59
N TYR A 126 17.17 -12.44 11.92
CA TYR A 126 16.21 -11.86 10.98
C TYR A 126 15.59 -12.87 9.99
N LEU A 127 15.64 -14.15 10.26
CA LEU A 127 15.12 -15.18 9.35
C LEU A 127 13.60 -15.33 9.47
N LEU A 128 12.93 -15.30 8.34
CA LEU A 128 11.53 -15.64 8.19
C LEU A 128 11.36 -17.18 8.13
N PRO A 129 10.15 -17.72 8.38
CA PRO A 129 9.88 -19.13 8.17
C PRO A 129 10.33 -19.55 6.75
N PRO A 130 10.96 -20.73 6.60
CA PRO A 130 11.68 -21.12 5.38
C PRO A 130 10.79 -21.34 4.17
N ASP A 131 9.50 -21.53 4.37
CA ASP A 131 8.50 -21.71 3.32
C ASP A 131 7.90 -20.39 2.81
N ILE A 132 8.12 -19.27 3.49
CA ILE A 132 7.63 -17.95 3.06
C ILE A 132 8.38 -17.50 1.81
N ARG A 133 7.62 -17.01 0.85
CA ARG A 133 8.11 -16.45 -0.43
C ARG A 133 7.69 -15.02 -0.66
N MET A 134 6.73 -14.51 0.10
CA MET A 134 6.29 -13.13 0.04
C MET A 134 6.00 -12.61 1.45
N LEU A 135 6.34 -11.35 1.71
CA LEU A 135 6.00 -10.66 2.96
C LEU A 135 5.38 -9.31 2.65
N TRP A 136 4.19 -9.06 3.20
CA TRP A 136 3.55 -7.75 3.18
C TRP A 136 3.84 -6.97 4.46
N LEU A 137 4.28 -5.74 4.28
CA LEU A 137 4.53 -4.76 5.34
C LEU A 137 3.87 -3.44 4.96
N CYS A 138 3.20 -2.79 5.91
CA CYS A 138 2.74 -1.41 5.78
C CYS A 138 3.66 -0.51 6.62
N ASN A 139 4.26 0.50 6.01
CA ASN A 139 5.23 1.35 6.70
C ASN A 139 5.18 2.81 6.22
N PRO A 140 4.62 3.74 6.98
CA PRO A 140 3.99 3.61 8.31
C PRO A 140 2.77 2.68 8.31
N ASN A 141 2.59 1.91 9.40
CA ASN A 141 1.55 0.89 9.44
C ASN A 141 0.15 1.46 9.72
N ASN A 142 -0.82 1.05 8.96
CA ASN A 142 -2.24 1.23 9.24
C ASN A 142 -2.79 -0.06 9.90
N PRO A 143 -3.38 -0.04 11.13
CA PRO A 143 -3.85 1.16 11.85
C PRO A 143 -2.92 1.68 12.94
N THR A 144 -1.77 1.07 13.21
CA THR A 144 -0.99 1.33 14.44
C THR A 144 -0.15 2.60 14.39
N GLY A 145 0.11 3.15 13.20
CA GLY A 145 1.02 4.28 13.01
C GLY A 145 2.50 3.94 13.26
N THR A 146 2.83 2.67 13.51
CA THR A 146 4.19 2.24 13.75
C THR A 146 5.05 2.41 12.50
N VAL A 147 6.24 2.96 12.68
CA VAL A 147 7.27 3.08 11.64
C VAL A 147 8.37 2.07 11.91
N ILE A 148 8.69 1.27 10.89
CA ILE A 148 9.80 0.31 10.91
C ILE A 148 11.04 1.03 10.37
N GLU A 149 12.14 0.95 11.10
CA GLU A 149 13.37 1.62 10.72
C GLU A 149 13.99 1.03 9.45
N LYS A 150 14.52 1.89 8.61
CA LYS A 150 15.18 1.53 7.34
C LYS A 150 16.33 0.52 7.53
N ALA A 151 17.15 0.71 8.56
CA ALA A 151 18.26 -0.21 8.86
C ALA A 151 17.77 -1.62 9.15
N TYR A 152 16.69 -1.73 9.92
CA TYR A 152 16.04 -3.01 10.21
C TYR A 152 15.47 -3.67 8.95
N LEU A 153 14.75 -2.92 8.12
CA LEU A 153 14.20 -3.44 6.86
C LEU A 153 15.29 -3.94 5.92
N LYS A 154 16.38 -3.19 5.82
CA LYS A 154 17.54 -3.59 5.00
C LYS A 154 18.13 -4.92 5.46
N GLU A 155 18.29 -5.10 6.76
CA GLU A 155 18.81 -6.36 7.32
C GLU A 155 17.84 -7.51 7.09
N LEU A 156 16.55 -7.29 7.34
CA LEU A 156 15.51 -8.29 7.11
C LEU A 156 15.47 -8.76 5.64
N ILE A 157 15.52 -7.83 4.70
CA ILE A 157 15.53 -8.13 3.26
C ILE A 157 16.82 -8.91 2.90
N THR A 158 17.95 -8.44 3.38
CA THR A 158 19.27 -9.05 3.07
C THR A 158 19.35 -10.50 3.56
N ARG A 159 18.75 -10.80 4.71
CA ARG A 159 18.75 -12.15 5.29
C ARG A 159 17.72 -13.10 4.65
N ASN A 160 16.79 -12.58 3.86
CA ASN A 160 15.74 -13.37 3.24
C ASN A 160 15.67 -13.13 1.72
N PRO A 161 16.75 -13.40 0.96
CA PRO A 161 16.82 -13.07 -0.47
C PRO A 161 15.81 -13.84 -1.34
N GLN A 162 15.24 -14.92 -0.80
CA GLN A 162 14.23 -15.74 -1.45
C GLN A 162 12.80 -15.18 -1.29
N VAL A 163 12.61 -14.12 -0.50
CA VAL A 163 11.31 -13.53 -0.19
C VAL A 163 11.10 -12.27 -1.00
N CYS A 164 9.96 -12.15 -1.66
CA CYS A 164 9.50 -10.89 -2.25
C CYS A 164 8.90 -10.02 -1.13
N PHE A 165 9.50 -8.88 -0.88
CA PHE A 165 9.00 -7.90 0.09
C PHE A 165 8.10 -6.90 -0.62
N VAL A 166 6.88 -6.76 -0.16
CA VAL A 166 5.94 -5.72 -0.60
C VAL A 166 5.75 -4.74 0.56
N ILE A 167 6.19 -3.52 0.35
CA ILE A 167 6.15 -2.46 1.37
C ILE A 167 5.18 -1.39 0.90
N ASP A 168 4.05 -1.29 1.60
CA ASP A 168 3.07 -0.25 1.35
C ASP A 168 3.47 1.03 2.09
N GLN A 169 3.74 2.09 1.34
CA GLN A 169 4.17 3.40 1.83
C GLN A 169 3.08 4.47 1.67
N SER A 170 1.81 4.08 1.60
CA SER A 170 0.69 5.03 1.41
C SER A 170 0.67 6.17 2.43
N TYR A 171 1.25 5.96 3.60
CA TYR A 171 1.33 6.95 4.69
C TYR A 171 2.71 7.56 4.89
N GLU A 172 3.66 7.38 3.98
CA GLU A 172 5.03 7.88 4.11
C GLU A 172 5.09 9.39 4.35
N PHE A 173 4.25 10.16 3.64
CA PHE A 173 4.21 11.62 3.77
C PHE A 173 3.67 12.13 5.12
N PHE A 174 3.15 11.25 5.96
CA PHE A 174 2.67 11.58 7.31
C PHE A 174 3.70 11.27 8.40
N THR A 175 4.87 10.76 8.04
CA THR A 175 5.96 10.50 8.98
C THR A 175 7.07 11.53 8.85
N VAL A 176 7.78 11.78 9.95
CA VAL A 176 9.04 12.53 9.98
C VAL A 176 10.27 11.66 9.72
N GLN A 177 10.07 10.35 9.56
CA GLN A 177 11.12 9.35 9.33
C GLN A 177 10.80 8.57 8.04
N PRO A 178 10.99 9.18 6.85
CA PRO A 178 10.78 8.46 5.58
C PRO A 178 11.78 7.32 5.41
N LEU A 179 11.38 6.30 4.65
CA LEU A 179 12.24 5.16 4.30
C LEU A 179 13.40 5.52 3.36
#